data_4db55d12cb9a7c5660f0bc695596c188
#
_entry.id   4db55d12cb9a7c5660f0bc695596c188
#
_cell.length_a   1.000
_cell.length_b   1.000
_cell.length_c   1.000
_cell.angle_alpha   90.00
_cell.angle_beta   90.00
_cell.angle_gamma   90.00
#
_symmetry.space_group_name_H-M   'P 1'
#
loop_
_entity.id
_entity.type
_entity.pdbx_description
1 polymer ?
#
loop_
_entity_poly.entity_id
_entity_poly.type
_entity_poly.pdbx_seq_one_letter_code
_entity_poly.pdbx_strand_id
1 'polypeptide(L)'
;AHHTQWLMHKDHSEFKELIDLVDNYLATSVLQIPFRYETKECWGGIYGKDDYAKIHSHQPYLWAWCYYPFAPEGSAPLRFHEVKGSGAGKVGVVSSEFEHEVYPYDDLLVMFGGHRRHSVPKSTTDKERVVIAGNAHISDLLNKSNF
;
A
#
# COMPACT_ATOMS: atom_id res chain seq x y z
N ALA A 1 5.43 -8.14 13.31
CA ALA A 1 4.97 -8.68 12.04
C ALA A 1 6.07 -9.50 11.37
N HIS A 2 5.67 -10.51 10.65
CA HIS A 2 6.57 -11.30 9.81
C HIS A 2 6.36 -10.93 8.36
N HIS A 3 7.43 -10.53 7.65
CA HIS A 3 7.39 -10.16 6.25
C HIS A 3 8.22 -11.10 5.39
N THR A 4 7.77 -11.32 4.16
CA THR A 4 8.56 -11.98 3.13
C THR A 4 9.63 -11.04 2.56
N GLN A 5 10.40 -11.52 1.58
CA GLN A 5 11.24 -10.66 0.74
C GLN A 5 10.37 -9.70 -0.09
N TRP A 6 10.99 -8.63 -0.61
CA TRP A 6 10.31 -7.53 -1.31
C TRP A 6 10.02 -7.77 -2.80
N LEU A 7 10.53 -8.85 -3.36
CA LEU A 7 10.40 -9.18 -4.78
C LEU A 7 9.74 -10.56 -4.98
N MET A 8 8.72 -10.85 -4.18
CA MET A 8 8.04 -12.15 -4.21
C MET A 8 7.47 -12.51 -5.57
N HIS A 9 7.08 -11.53 -6.36
CA HIS A 9 6.53 -11.76 -7.71
C HIS A 9 7.55 -12.29 -8.72
N LYS A 10 8.85 -12.17 -8.45
CA LYS A 10 9.89 -12.71 -9.33
C LYS A 10 10.04 -14.22 -9.21
N ASP A 11 9.74 -14.76 -8.03
CA ASP A 11 9.99 -16.16 -7.70
C ASP A 11 8.71 -16.97 -7.48
N HIS A 12 7.54 -16.30 -7.34
CA HIS A 12 6.27 -16.94 -7.02
C HIS A 12 5.16 -16.49 -7.97
N SER A 13 4.62 -17.42 -8.75
CA SER A 13 3.60 -17.15 -9.77
C SER A 13 2.31 -16.57 -9.20
N GLU A 14 1.93 -16.95 -8.00
CA GLU A 14 0.72 -16.45 -7.34
C GLU A 14 0.80 -14.96 -7.06
N PHE A 15 1.96 -14.45 -6.64
CA PHE A 15 2.20 -13.03 -6.48
C PHE A 15 2.19 -12.30 -7.81
N LYS A 16 2.75 -12.89 -8.85
CA LYS A 16 2.74 -12.30 -10.19
C LYS A 16 1.33 -12.22 -10.75
N GLU A 17 0.52 -13.23 -10.56
CA GLU A 17 -0.88 -13.24 -10.98
C GLU A 17 -1.69 -12.13 -10.32
N LEU A 18 -1.52 -11.92 -9.02
CA LEU A 18 -2.12 -10.81 -8.30
C LEU A 18 -1.65 -9.45 -8.85
N ILE A 19 -0.34 -9.30 -9.08
CA ILE A 19 0.23 -8.08 -9.65
C ILE A 19 -0.36 -7.78 -11.04
N ASP A 20 -0.50 -8.76 -11.89
CA ASP A 20 -1.05 -8.57 -13.23
C ASP A 20 -2.50 -8.03 -13.15
N LEU A 21 -3.29 -8.52 -12.21
CA LEU A 21 -4.64 -8.01 -11.94
C LEU A 21 -4.62 -6.55 -11.42
N VAL A 22 -3.77 -6.26 -10.45
CA VAL A 22 -3.64 -4.93 -9.87
C VAL A 22 -3.15 -3.90 -10.89
N ASP A 23 -2.11 -4.22 -11.64
CA ASP A 23 -1.54 -3.33 -12.66
C ASP A 23 -2.53 -3.07 -13.79
N ASN A 24 -3.28 -4.09 -14.21
CA ASN A 24 -4.34 -3.92 -15.20
C ASN A 24 -5.47 -3.03 -14.68
N TYR A 25 -5.87 -3.18 -13.42
CA TYR A 25 -6.87 -2.32 -12.80
C TYR A 25 -6.41 -0.87 -12.71
N LEU A 26 -5.16 -0.62 -12.31
CA LEU A 26 -4.56 0.71 -12.33
C LEU A 26 -4.63 1.34 -13.72
N ALA A 27 -4.21 0.61 -14.74
CA ALA A 27 -4.14 1.10 -16.11
C ALA A 27 -5.52 1.41 -16.71
N THR A 28 -6.53 0.62 -16.38
CA THR A 28 -7.85 0.69 -17.05
C THR A 28 -8.90 1.47 -16.27
N SER A 29 -8.84 1.47 -14.94
CA SER A 29 -9.94 1.96 -14.11
C SER A 29 -9.59 3.16 -13.24
N VAL A 30 -8.32 3.30 -12.84
CA VAL A 30 -7.88 4.37 -11.92
C VAL A 30 -7.20 5.50 -12.66
N LEU A 31 -6.35 5.17 -13.61
CA LEU A 31 -5.47 6.11 -14.28
C LEU A 31 -5.80 6.19 -15.77
N GLN A 32 -6.77 6.94 -16.14
CA GLN A 32 -7.15 7.16 -17.54
C GLN A 32 -6.10 8.00 -18.30
N ILE A 33 -4.83 7.65 -18.16
CA ILE A 33 -3.69 8.32 -18.77
C ILE A 33 -2.88 7.33 -19.60
N PRO A 34 -2.18 7.82 -20.66
CA PRO A 34 -1.47 6.94 -21.60
C PRO A 34 -0.19 6.31 -21.05
N PHE A 35 0.07 6.44 -19.77
CA PHE A 35 1.26 5.88 -19.13
C PHE A 35 0.99 4.49 -18.58
N ARG A 36 1.96 3.63 -18.73
CA ARG A 36 1.95 2.28 -18.20
C ARG A 36 2.53 2.27 -16.80
N TYR A 37 1.78 1.72 -15.85
CA TYR A 37 2.25 1.50 -14.49
C TYR A 37 2.54 0.02 -14.27
N GLU A 38 3.52 -0.22 -13.46
CA GLU A 38 3.99 -1.57 -13.16
C GLU A 38 4.38 -1.65 -11.68
N THR A 39 3.94 -2.70 -11.00
CA THR A 39 4.36 -3.00 -9.64
C THR A 39 5.83 -3.42 -9.65
N LYS A 40 6.65 -2.68 -8.93
CA LYS A 40 8.11 -2.88 -8.85
C LYS A 40 8.52 -3.72 -7.65
N GLU A 41 7.78 -3.61 -6.55
CA GLU A 41 8.00 -4.35 -5.31
C GLU A 41 6.70 -4.99 -4.86
N CYS A 42 6.78 -6.20 -4.36
CA CYS A 42 5.64 -6.93 -3.82
C CYS A 42 6.09 -7.88 -2.72
N TRP A 43 5.43 -7.82 -1.58
CA TRP A 43 5.73 -8.66 -0.43
C TRP A 43 4.47 -9.07 0.32
N GLY A 44 4.57 -10.15 1.10
CA GLY A 44 3.55 -10.59 2.03
C GLY A 44 3.89 -10.25 3.47
N GLY A 45 2.89 -10.06 4.29
CA GLY A 45 3.02 -9.82 5.72
C GLY A 45 1.96 -10.54 6.52
N ILE A 46 2.35 -11.04 7.69
CA ILE A 46 1.46 -11.60 8.70
C ILE A 46 1.55 -10.73 9.95
N TYR A 47 0.42 -10.21 10.38
CA TYR A 47 0.31 -9.32 11.54
C TYR A 47 -0.51 -9.99 12.62
N GLY A 48 0.11 -10.18 13.79
CA GLY A 48 -0.58 -10.60 15.01
C GLY A 48 -1.13 -9.39 15.81
N LYS A 49 -1.68 -9.67 16.98
CA LYS A 49 -2.35 -8.68 17.85
C LYS A 49 -1.47 -7.49 18.22
N ASP A 50 -0.20 -7.73 18.54
CA ASP A 50 0.71 -6.69 19.03
C ASP A 50 1.52 -6.01 17.92
N ASP A 51 1.37 -6.49 16.71
CA ASP A 51 2.06 -5.92 15.56
C ASP A 51 1.41 -4.62 15.11
N TYR A 52 2.23 -3.68 14.66
CA TYR A 52 1.81 -2.38 14.19
C TYR A 52 2.79 -1.86 13.12
N ALA A 53 2.34 -0.89 12.33
CA ALA A 53 3.20 -0.14 11.42
C ALA A 53 3.18 1.34 11.80
N LYS A 54 4.37 1.91 12.02
CA LYS A 54 4.52 3.35 12.28
C LYS A 54 4.10 4.17 11.06
N ILE A 55 3.85 5.45 11.28
CA ILE A 55 3.55 6.39 10.20
C ILE A 55 4.71 6.41 9.20
N HIS A 56 4.41 6.14 7.94
CA HIS A 56 5.37 6.13 6.84
C HIS A 56 4.68 6.42 5.51
N SER A 57 5.47 6.59 4.46
CA SER A 57 5.02 6.68 3.07
C SER A 57 5.86 5.76 2.18
N HIS A 58 5.46 5.61 0.93
CA HIS A 58 6.15 4.75 -0.04
C HIS A 58 6.88 5.54 -1.13
N GLN A 59 7.27 6.78 -0.85
CA GLN A 59 8.07 7.55 -1.81
C GLN A 59 9.39 6.84 -2.12
N PRO A 60 9.87 6.88 -3.36
CA PRO A 60 9.43 7.70 -4.49
C PRO A 60 8.36 7.06 -5.38
N TYR A 61 7.79 5.94 -5.01
CA TYR A 61 6.77 5.27 -5.82
C TYR A 61 5.52 6.12 -5.95
N LEU A 62 4.90 6.13 -7.13
CA LEU A 62 3.70 6.92 -7.40
C LEU A 62 2.46 6.31 -6.75
N TRP A 63 2.38 4.99 -6.72
CA TRP A 63 1.26 4.25 -6.16
C TRP A 63 1.72 3.19 -5.19
N ALA A 64 0.91 2.97 -4.19
CA ALA A 64 1.02 1.86 -3.26
C ALA A 64 -0.32 1.14 -3.20
N TRP A 65 -0.30 -0.14 -2.92
CA TRP A 65 -1.50 -0.93 -2.76
C TRP A 65 -1.30 -2.02 -1.72
N CYS A 66 -2.39 -2.45 -1.12
CA CYS A 66 -2.42 -3.62 -0.28
C CYS A 66 -3.70 -4.42 -0.53
N TYR A 67 -3.55 -5.72 -0.54
CA TYR A 67 -4.60 -6.70 -0.69
C TYR A 67 -4.63 -7.59 0.55
N TYR A 68 -5.82 -7.90 1.04
CA TYR A 68 -6.02 -8.68 2.25
C TYR A 68 -6.62 -10.05 1.92
N PRO A 69 -5.79 -11.09 1.71
CA PRO A 69 -6.32 -12.45 1.52
C PRO A 69 -7.11 -12.94 2.73
N PHE A 70 -6.73 -12.50 3.93
CA PHE A 70 -7.38 -12.86 5.18
C PHE A 70 -7.30 -11.70 6.17
N ALA A 71 -8.45 -11.19 6.57
CA ALA A 71 -8.58 -10.12 7.54
C ALA A 71 -9.79 -10.36 8.45
N PRO A 72 -9.62 -11.08 9.56
CA PRO A 72 -10.69 -11.36 10.49
C PRO A 72 -11.23 -10.11 11.16
N GLU A 73 -12.46 -10.17 11.65
CA GLU A 73 -13.06 -9.09 12.44
C GLU A 73 -12.15 -8.69 13.61
N GLY A 74 -12.01 -7.40 13.84
CA GLY A 74 -11.07 -6.85 14.83
C GLY A 74 -9.66 -6.62 14.31
N SER A 75 -9.38 -6.93 13.04
CA SER A 75 -8.13 -6.56 12.39
C SER A 75 -7.95 -5.05 12.37
N ALA A 76 -6.72 -4.60 12.60
CA ALA A 76 -6.41 -3.18 12.64
C ALA A 76 -6.66 -2.49 11.29
N PRO A 77 -7.21 -1.27 11.31
CA PRO A 77 -7.43 -0.49 10.09
C PRO A 77 -6.13 0.07 9.54
N LEU A 78 -6.15 0.38 8.25
CA LEU A 78 -5.18 1.23 7.59
C LEU A 78 -5.57 2.69 7.86
N ARG A 79 -4.73 3.44 8.56
CA ARG A 79 -4.96 4.84 8.93
C ARG A 79 -4.18 5.76 8.02
N PHE A 80 -4.87 6.70 7.38
CA PHE A 80 -4.26 7.76 6.58
C PHE A 80 -4.14 9.04 7.39
N HIS A 81 -2.96 9.66 7.32
CA HIS A 81 -2.63 10.88 8.07
C HIS A 81 -2.49 12.06 7.11
N GLU A 82 -2.98 13.21 7.54
CA GLU A 82 -2.81 14.46 6.82
C GLU A 82 -1.60 15.23 7.39
N VAL A 83 -0.84 15.84 6.49
CA VAL A 83 0.16 16.83 6.88
C VAL A 83 -0.54 18.17 7.02
N LYS A 84 -0.86 18.58 8.24
CA LYS A 84 -1.40 19.90 8.49
C LYS A 84 -0.26 20.92 8.51
N GLY A 85 -0.20 21.77 7.47
CA GLY A 85 0.60 22.98 7.49
C GLY A 85 -0.01 23.96 8.49
N SER A 86 0.72 24.35 9.53
CA SER A 86 0.37 25.53 10.32
C SER A 86 0.72 26.78 9.51
N GLY A 87 -0.23 27.72 9.34
CA GLY A 87 -0.08 28.92 8.53
C GLY A 87 1.18 29.74 8.84
N ALA A 88 1.60 30.57 7.89
CA ALA A 88 2.65 31.58 7.99
C ALA A 88 4.01 31.09 8.51
N GLY A 89 4.72 30.34 7.69
CA GLY A 89 6.17 30.12 7.85
C GLY A 89 6.59 29.08 8.90
N LYS A 90 5.66 28.30 9.43
CA LYS A 90 6.01 27.16 10.28
C LYS A 90 6.05 25.88 9.46
N VAL A 91 7.12 25.13 9.60
CA VAL A 91 7.25 23.78 9.06
C VAL A 91 6.05 22.95 9.54
N GLY A 92 5.39 22.26 8.62
CA GLY A 92 4.21 21.46 8.93
C GLY A 92 4.46 20.47 10.06
N VAL A 93 3.64 20.52 11.09
CA VAL A 93 3.66 19.54 12.17
C VAL A 93 2.90 18.33 11.68
N VAL A 94 3.55 17.16 11.71
CA VAL A 94 2.86 15.90 11.45
C VAL A 94 1.91 15.65 12.61
N SER A 95 0.61 15.83 12.36
CA SER A 95 -0.41 15.51 13.33
C SER A 95 -0.40 14.01 13.62
N SER A 96 -0.54 13.63 14.88
CA SER A 96 -0.83 12.26 15.27
C SER A 96 -2.28 11.86 14.94
N GLU A 97 -3.12 12.84 14.59
CA GLU A 97 -4.50 12.60 14.17
C GLU A 97 -4.53 12.03 12.76
N PHE A 98 -5.37 11.05 12.55
CA PHE A 98 -5.58 10.43 11.24
C PHE A 98 -6.80 11.05 10.55
N GLU A 99 -6.71 11.19 9.22
CA GLU A 99 -7.77 11.75 8.39
C GLU A 99 -8.95 10.79 8.25
N HIS A 100 -8.65 9.52 7.98
CA HIS A 100 -9.65 8.45 7.90
C HIS A 100 -9.01 7.07 8.05
N GLU A 101 -9.87 6.08 8.30
CA GLU A 101 -9.50 4.69 8.46
C GLU A 101 -10.18 3.82 7.41
N VAL A 102 -9.46 2.81 6.93
CA VAL A 102 -10.01 1.75 6.09
C VAL A 102 -9.88 0.44 6.86
N TYR A 103 -11.01 -0.13 7.26
CA TYR A 103 -11.05 -1.41 7.94
C TYR A 103 -10.92 -2.56 6.94
N PRO A 104 -9.95 -3.45 7.11
CA PRO A 104 -9.74 -4.54 6.19
C PRO A 104 -10.81 -5.63 6.34
N TYR A 105 -11.09 -6.31 5.23
CA TYR A 105 -11.90 -7.52 5.18
C TYR A 105 -11.36 -8.42 4.08
N ASP A 106 -11.74 -9.69 4.06
CA ASP A 106 -11.25 -10.66 3.09
C ASP A 106 -11.48 -10.16 1.64
N ASP A 107 -10.45 -10.28 0.83
CA ASP A 107 -10.42 -9.89 -0.59
C ASP A 107 -10.50 -8.36 -0.86
N LEU A 108 -10.32 -7.52 0.15
CA LEU A 108 -10.22 -6.07 -0.06
C LEU A 108 -8.89 -5.70 -0.71
N LEU A 109 -8.96 -4.92 -1.79
CA LEU A 109 -7.81 -4.24 -2.39
C LEU A 109 -7.93 -2.73 -2.09
N VAL A 110 -6.87 -2.15 -1.52
CA VAL A 110 -6.76 -0.71 -1.27
C VAL A 110 -5.60 -0.15 -2.10
N MET A 111 -5.87 0.90 -2.85
CA MET A 111 -4.87 1.62 -3.64
C MET A 111 -4.79 3.07 -3.21
N PHE A 112 -3.60 3.61 -3.12
CA PHE A 112 -3.38 5.00 -2.71
C PHE A 112 -2.08 5.56 -3.28
N GLY A 113 -1.98 6.88 -3.35
CA GLY A 113 -0.74 7.54 -3.77
C GLY A 113 0.42 7.19 -2.86
N GLY A 114 1.58 6.90 -3.43
CA GLY A 114 2.78 6.52 -2.66
C GLY A 114 3.26 7.60 -1.68
N HIS A 115 2.86 8.86 -1.90
CA HIS A 115 3.15 9.98 -1.02
C HIS A 115 2.29 10.02 0.25
N ARG A 116 1.16 9.29 0.27
CA ARG A 116 0.22 9.29 1.39
C ARG A 116 0.86 8.67 2.63
N ARG A 117 0.86 9.42 3.72
CA ARG A 117 1.32 8.93 5.01
C ARG A 117 0.24 8.06 5.64
N HIS A 118 0.64 6.92 6.14
CA HIS A 118 -0.29 5.96 6.74
C HIS A 118 0.38 5.16 7.84
N SER A 119 -0.43 4.56 8.67
CA SER A 119 -0.02 3.70 9.77
C SER A 119 -1.03 2.56 9.98
N VAL A 120 -0.63 1.59 10.77
CA VAL A 120 -1.50 0.49 11.20
C VAL A 120 -1.36 0.35 12.70
N PRO A 121 -2.43 0.57 13.49
CA PRO A 121 -2.41 0.33 14.93
C PRO A 121 -2.42 -1.16 15.26
N LYS A 122 -2.31 -1.49 16.53
CA LYS A 122 -2.48 -2.86 16.98
C LYS A 122 -3.91 -3.34 16.79
N SER A 123 -4.07 -4.61 16.46
CA SER A 123 -5.39 -5.25 16.30
C SER A 123 -6.08 -5.47 17.67
N THR A 124 -7.40 -5.54 17.64
CA THR A 124 -8.21 -5.90 18.81
C THR A 124 -8.50 -7.41 18.89
N THR A 125 -8.21 -8.14 17.81
CA THR A 125 -8.36 -9.60 17.76
C THR A 125 -7.02 -10.31 18.01
N ASP A 126 -7.07 -11.52 18.54
CA ASP A 126 -5.91 -12.41 18.66
C ASP A 126 -5.58 -13.15 17.36
N LYS A 127 -6.47 -13.09 16.39
CA LYS A 127 -6.27 -13.74 15.09
C LYS A 127 -5.30 -12.95 14.21
N GLU A 128 -4.49 -13.67 13.46
CA GLU A 128 -3.55 -13.08 12.52
C GLU A 128 -4.28 -12.54 11.26
N ARG A 129 -3.76 -11.46 10.73
CA ARG A 129 -4.16 -10.87 9.45
C ARG A 129 -3.06 -11.10 8.43
N VAL A 130 -3.45 -11.47 7.22
CA VAL A 130 -2.53 -11.60 6.07
C VAL A 130 -2.74 -10.42 5.14
N VAL A 131 -1.65 -9.79 4.71
CA VAL A 131 -1.65 -8.72 3.74
C VAL A 131 -0.58 -8.98 2.67
N ILE A 132 -0.92 -8.67 1.43
CA ILE A 132 0.05 -8.60 0.33
C ILE A 132 0.09 -7.14 -0.10
N ALA A 133 1.29 -6.57 -0.15
CA ALA A 133 1.47 -5.17 -0.48
C ALA A 133 2.40 -5.00 -1.68
N GLY A 134 2.26 -3.89 -2.37
CA GLY A 134 3.09 -3.56 -3.51
C GLY A 134 3.26 -2.07 -3.72
N ASN A 135 4.33 -1.72 -4.41
CA ASN A 135 4.66 -0.39 -4.86
C ASN A 135 4.74 -0.36 -6.38
N ALA A 136 4.03 0.57 -7.00
CA ALA A 136 3.98 0.72 -8.44
C ALA A 136 4.56 2.07 -8.90
N HIS A 137 5.19 2.05 -10.04
CA HIS A 137 5.77 3.22 -10.70
C HIS A 137 5.57 3.13 -12.21
N ILE A 138 5.93 4.19 -12.92
CA ILE A 138 5.91 4.20 -14.38
C ILE A 138 6.86 3.12 -14.90
N SER A 139 6.39 2.37 -15.90
CA SER A 139 7.18 1.31 -16.52
C SER A 139 8.40 1.87 -17.27
N ASP A 140 9.54 1.22 -17.14
CA ASP A 140 10.80 1.59 -17.82
C ASP A 140 10.72 1.54 -19.36
N LEU A 141 9.70 0.88 -19.88
CA LEU A 141 9.45 0.85 -21.34
C LEU A 141 9.15 2.23 -21.92
N LEU A 142 8.76 3.18 -21.10
CA LEU A 142 8.56 4.57 -21.51
C LEU A 142 9.88 5.34 -21.71
N ASN A 143 10.96 4.87 -21.11
CA ASN A 143 12.23 5.58 -21.11
C ASN A 143 13.15 5.23 -22.28
N LYS A 144 12.88 4.18 -23.05
CA LYS A 144 13.84 3.64 -24.02
C LYS A 144 13.44 3.74 -25.49
N SER A 145 12.19 3.98 -25.80
CA SER A 145 11.74 3.85 -27.19
C SER A 145 11.00 5.03 -27.78
N ASN A 146 10.66 6.05 -27.00
CA ASN A 146 9.79 7.14 -27.45
C ASN A 146 10.37 8.55 -27.28
N PHE A 147 11.65 8.63 -26.99
CA PHE A 147 12.34 9.92 -26.88
C PHE A 147 13.60 9.93 -27.72
#